data_beacf0d6ee9eec93183e67fc94418ad5
#
_entry.id   beacf0d6ee9eec93183e67fc94418ad5
#
_cell.length_a   1.000
_cell.length_b   1.000
_cell.length_c   1.000
_cell.angle_alpha   90.00
_cell.angle_beta   90.00
_cell.angle_gamma   90.00
#
_symmetry.space_group_name_H-M   'P 1'
#
loop_
_entity.id
_entity.type
_entity.pdbx_description
1 polymer ?
#
loop_
_entity_poly.entity_id
_entity_poly.type
_entity_poly.pdbx_seq_one_letter_code
_entity_poly.pdbx_strand_id
1 'polypeptide(L)'
;MIREEFFPTSVFGKDIKLDNDKLAQDIVNWSNQDRGVQKTNYKGWHSTTDMASKPEYQLLVNELMTMCKEVFSEEWLDREPVLGNMWANIN
;
A
#
# COMPACT_ATOMS: atom_id res chain seq x y z
N MET A 1 4.98 -10.92 -13.45
CA MET A 1 5.53 -10.41 -12.17
C MET A 1 7.00 -10.77 -12.09
N ILE A 2 7.80 -9.86 -11.56
CA ILE A 2 9.23 -10.09 -11.33
C ILE A 2 9.42 -10.72 -9.96
N ARG A 3 10.27 -11.75 -9.87
CA ARG A 3 10.62 -12.41 -8.61
C ARG A 3 12.14 -12.35 -8.43
N GLU A 4 12.57 -11.84 -7.27
CA GLU A 4 13.96 -11.78 -6.88
C GLU A 4 14.16 -12.48 -5.54
N GLU A 5 15.30 -13.15 -5.37
CA GLU A 5 15.61 -13.87 -4.14
C GLU A 5 16.86 -13.29 -3.48
N PHE A 6 16.77 -13.00 -2.18
CA PHE A 6 17.84 -12.45 -1.36
C PHE A 6 18.00 -13.27 -0.08
N PHE A 7 19.02 -14.15 -0.01
CA PHE A 7 19.51 -14.83 1.20
C PHE A 7 18.50 -15.69 2.00
N PRO A 8 17.79 -16.55 1.56
CA PRO A 8 16.98 -16.93 0.42
C PRO A 8 15.58 -16.28 0.40
N THR A 9 15.46 -15.05 0.82
CA THR A 9 14.19 -14.33 0.85
C THR A 9 13.80 -13.88 -0.55
N SER A 10 12.57 -14.22 -0.97
CA SER A 10 12.05 -13.81 -2.25
C SER A 10 11.42 -12.42 -2.13
N VAL A 11 11.70 -11.56 -3.12
CA VAL A 11 11.06 -10.25 -3.27
C VAL A 11 10.35 -10.23 -4.61
N PHE A 12 9.12 -9.75 -4.62
CA PHE A 12 8.29 -9.68 -5.81
C PHE A 12 8.00 -8.23 -6.16
N GLY A 13 8.08 -7.90 -7.46
CA GLY A 13 7.80 -6.57 -7.94
C GLY A 13 6.95 -6.60 -9.20
N LYS A 14 6.09 -5.61 -9.34
CA LYS A 14 5.20 -5.47 -10.49
C LYS A 14 4.85 -4.01 -10.69
N ASP A 15 4.84 -3.56 -11.94
CA ASP A 15 4.32 -2.25 -12.28
C ASP A 15 2.79 -2.28 -12.27
N ILE A 16 2.20 -1.28 -11.63
CA ILE A 16 0.75 -1.13 -11.55
C ILE A 16 0.36 0.16 -12.25
N LYS A 17 -0.69 0.09 -13.09
CA LYS A 17 -1.23 1.27 -13.76
C LYS A 17 -2.40 1.82 -12.95
N LEU A 18 -2.20 2.98 -12.34
CA LEU A 18 -3.20 3.73 -11.61
C LEU A 18 -3.13 5.19 -12.01
N ASP A 19 -4.19 5.95 -11.73
CA ASP A 19 -4.14 7.40 -11.86
C ASP A 19 -3.35 7.98 -10.68
N ASN A 20 -2.05 8.13 -10.87
CA ASN A 20 -1.15 8.60 -9.82
C ASN A 20 -1.42 10.04 -9.42
N ASP A 21 -1.85 10.89 -10.35
CA ASP A 21 -2.17 12.28 -10.05
C ASP A 21 -3.38 12.36 -9.13
N LYS A 22 -4.43 11.58 -9.42
CA LYS A 22 -5.59 11.51 -8.54
C LYS A 22 -5.23 10.94 -7.18
N LEU A 23 -4.44 9.88 -7.14
CA LEU A 23 -4.00 9.24 -5.90
C LEU A 23 -3.21 10.22 -5.03
N ALA A 24 -2.26 10.94 -5.63
CA ALA A 24 -1.48 11.95 -4.93
C ALA A 24 -2.38 13.08 -4.40
N GLN A 25 -3.35 13.55 -5.20
CA GLN A 25 -4.27 14.59 -4.78
C GLN A 25 -5.17 14.14 -3.63
N ASP A 26 -5.65 12.90 -3.68
CA ASP A 26 -6.46 12.34 -2.61
C ASP A 26 -5.67 12.26 -1.30
N ILE A 27 -4.40 11.88 -1.36
CA ILE A 27 -3.53 11.84 -0.17
C ILE A 27 -3.28 13.24 0.38
N VAL A 28 -3.01 14.22 -0.48
CA VAL A 28 -2.83 15.62 -0.04
C VAL A 28 -4.10 16.15 0.59
N ASN A 29 -5.26 15.89 -0.01
CA ASN A 29 -6.54 16.30 0.57
C ASN A 29 -6.76 15.67 1.95
N TRP A 30 -6.41 14.41 2.10
CA TRP A 30 -6.48 13.73 3.39
C TRP A 30 -5.59 14.41 4.43
N SER A 31 -4.36 14.73 4.05
CA SER A 31 -3.42 15.42 4.97
C SER A 31 -3.92 16.79 5.39
N ASN A 32 -4.69 17.47 4.56
CA ASN A 32 -5.27 18.78 4.89
C ASN A 32 -6.45 18.69 5.87
N GLN A 33 -7.07 17.52 5.97
CA GLN A 33 -8.25 17.29 6.81
C GLN A 33 -7.96 16.50 8.08
N ASP A 34 -6.80 15.86 8.17
CA ASP A 34 -6.46 14.94 9.24
C ASP A 34 -5.00 15.16 9.65
N ARG A 35 -4.77 15.38 10.93
CA ARG A 35 -3.41 15.59 11.45
C ARG A 35 -2.53 14.35 11.34
N GLY A 36 -3.12 13.19 11.21
CA GLY A 36 -2.42 11.93 11.15
C GLY A 36 -1.76 11.53 12.47
N VAL A 37 -0.74 10.70 12.37
CA VAL A 37 0.05 10.23 13.54
C VAL A 37 1.18 11.21 13.76
N GLN A 38 1.25 11.78 14.97
CA GLN A 38 2.29 12.72 15.37
C GLN A 38 3.45 11.95 16.02
N LYS A 39 4.64 12.10 15.46
CA LYS A 39 5.87 11.54 16.02
C LYS A 39 6.89 12.66 16.22
N THR A 40 7.60 12.64 17.36
CA THR A 40 8.47 13.71 17.79
C THR A 40 9.54 14.10 16.77
N ASN A 41 10.10 13.13 16.07
CA ASN A 41 11.19 13.34 15.10
C ASN A 41 10.74 13.27 13.65
N TYR A 42 9.44 13.29 13.41
CA TYR A 42 8.89 13.12 12.07
C TYR A 42 8.65 14.48 11.43
N LYS A 43 9.25 14.69 10.26
CA LYS A 43 9.02 15.87 9.42
C LYS A 43 8.14 15.46 8.25
N GLY A 44 6.99 16.10 8.10
CA GLY A 44 6.00 15.77 7.11
C GLY A 44 4.75 15.20 7.74
N TRP A 45 4.02 14.38 7.00
CA TRP A 45 2.74 13.85 7.45
C TRP A 45 2.72 12.31 7.33
N HIS A 46 2.19 11.67 8.37
CA HIS A 46 1.97 10.23 8.41
C HIS A 46 0.51 9.99 8.73
N SER A 47 -0.22 9.36 7.83
CA SER A 47 -1.64 9.08 8.03
C SER A 47 -1.87 8.06 9.14
N THR A 48 -3.12 7.98 9.60
CA THR A 48 -3.59 6.82 10.35
C THR A 48 -3.52 5.57 9.47
N THR A 49 -3.64 4.39 10.07
CA THR A 49 -3.36 3.11 9.40
C THR A 49 -4.58 2.49 8.74
N ASP A 50 -5.66 3.23 8.60
CA ASP A 50 -6.94 2.78 8.05
C ASP A 50 -7.14 3.15 6.58
N MET A 51 -6.06 3.42 5.85
CA MET A 51 -6.11 3.80 4.43
C MET A 51 -6.88 2.80 3.58
N ALA A 52 -6.73 1.51 3.87
CA ALA A 52 -7.38 0.45 3.09
C ALA A 52 -8.90 0.46 3.20
N SER A 53 -9.47 1.11 4.23
CA SER A 53 -10.92 1.18 4.40
C SER A 53 -11.55 2.40 3.73
N LYS A 54 -10.73 3.31 3.19
CA LYS A 54 -11.24 4.54 2.57
C LYS A 54 -11.61 4.32 1.11
N PRO A 55 -12.76 4.87 0.66
CA PRO A 55 -13.22 4.66 -0.72
C PRO A 55 -12.24 5.15 -1.78
N GLU A 56 -11.51 6.24 -1.50
CA GLU A 56 -10.59 6.87 -2.44
C GLU A 56 -9.45 5.93 -2.87
N TYR A 57 -9.13 4.93 -2.05
CA TYR A 57 -7.97 4.07 -2.27
C TYR A 57 -8.33 2.65 -2.69
N GLN A 58 -9.60 2.36 -2.99
CA GLN A 58 -10.04 0.99 -3.27
C GLN A 58 -9.43 0.41 -4.55
N LEU A 59 -9.19 1.23 -5.58
CA LEU A 59 -8.51 0.74 -6.78
C LEU A 59 -7.09 0.29 -6.46
N LEU A 60 -6.36 1.07 -5.65
CA LEU A 60 -5.03 0.69 -5.19
C LEU A 60 -5.07 -0.59 -4.34
N VAL A 61 -6.00 -0.67 -3.39
CA VAL A 61 -6.17 -1.85 -2.54
C VAL A 61 -6.44 -3.08 -3.38
N ASN A 62 -7.32 -2.98 -4.38
CA ASN A 62 -7.64 -4.11 -5.25
C ASN A 62 -6.43 -4.58 -6.05
N GLU A 63 -5.62 -3.66 -6.56
CA GLU A 63 -4.39 -4.01 -7.27
C GLU A 63 -3.38 -4.69 -6.35
N LEU A 64 -3.20 -4.17 -5.14
CA LEU A 64 -2.31 -4.78 -4.15
C LEU A 64 -2.77 -6.18 -3.76
N MET A 65 -4.06 -6.38 -3.56
CA MET A 65 -4.61 -7.70 -3.22
C MET A 65 -4.45 -8.68 -4.37
N THR A 66 -4.60 -8.22 -5.61
CA THR A 66 -4.35 -9.05 -6.80
C THR A 66 -2.90 -9.51 -6.84
N MET A 67 -1.96 -8.61 -6.57
CA MET A 67 -0.53 -8.95 -6.48
C MET A 67 -0.27 -9.99 -5.37
N CYS A 68 -0.87 -9.79 -4.21
CA CYS A 68 -0.72 -10.72 -3.10
C CYS A 68 -1.22 -12.14 -3.45
N LYS A 69 -2.34 -12.22 -4.16
CA LYS A 69 -2.87 -13.50 -4.62
C LYS A 69 -1.95 -14.17 -5.63
N GLU A 70 -1.33 -13.41 -6.53
CA GLU A 70 -0.34 -13.92 -7.46
C GLU A 70 0.87 -14.49 -6.71
N VAL A 71 1.38 -13.78 -5.69
CA VAL A 71 2.50 -14.24 -4.87
C VAL A 71 2.13 -15.53 -4.13
N PHE A 72 0.96 -15.58 -3.53
CA PHE A 72 0.49 -16.78 -2.82
C PHE A 72 0.39 -17.98 -3.76
N SER A 73 -0.08 -17.76 -4.97
CA SER A 73 -0.16 -18.80 -5.99
C SER A 73 1.24 -19.29 -6.41
N GLU A 74 2.19 -18.37 -6.65
CA GLU A 74 3.55 -18.72 -7.04
C GLU A 74 4.29 -19.49 -5.94
N GLU A 75 4.02 -19.17 -4.67
CA GLU A 75 4.65 -19.82 -3.52
C GLU A 75 3.87 -21.04 -3.02
N TRP A 76 2.84 -21.48 -3.76
CA TRP A 76 2.02 -22.66 -3.41
C TRP A 76 1.39 -22.56 -2.04
N LEU A 77 1.04 -21.33 -1.61
CA LEU A 77 0.38 -21.10 -0.32
C LEU A 77 -1.11 -21.35 -0.44
N ASP A 78 -1.62 -22.24 0.40
CA ASP A 78 -3.04 -22.61 0.42
C ASP A 78 -3.78 -21.71 1.41
N ARG A 79 -3.74 -20.40 1.18
CA ARG A 79 -4.35 -19.39 2.02
C ARG A 79 -4.76 -18.18 1.20
N GLU A 80 -5.72 -17.42 1.72
CA GLU A 80 -6.06 -16.12 1.17
C GLU A 80 -5.23 -15.03 1.85
N PRO A 81 -4.63 -14.10 1.10
CA PRO A 81 -3.93 -12.98 1.71
C PRO A 81 -4.91 -12.03 2.41
N VAL A 82 -4.47 -11.47 3.51
CA VAL A 82 -5.23 -10.47 4.28
C VAL A 82 -4.39 -9.22 4.39
N LEU A 83 -4.99 -8.07 4.08
CA LEU A 83 -4.34 -6.78 4.25
C LEU A 83 -4.54 -6.30 5.69
N GLY A 84 -3.43 -6.08 6.39
CA GLY A 84 -3.45 -5.55 7.75
C GLY A 84 -3.56 -4.03 7.74
N ASN A 85 -2.47 -3.36 8.08
CA ASN A 85 -2.42 -1.90 8.11
C ASN A 85 -1.92 -1.33 6.78
N MET A 86 -2.45 -0.17 6.41
CA MET A 86 -2.04 0.58 5.24
C MET A 86 -2.07 2.07 5.57
N TRP A 87 -1.04 2.80 5.18
CA TRP A 87 -0.95 4.22 5.48
C TRP A 87 -0.21 4.97 4.37
N ALA A 88 -0.33 6.28 4.39
CA ALA A 88 0.36 7.19 3.48
C ALA A 88 1.31 8.10 4.24
N ASN A 89 2.39 8.48 3.59
CA ASN A 89 3.35 9.45 4.09
C ASN A 89 3.52 10.58 3.09
N ILE A 90 3.68 11.80 3.61
CA ILE A 90 4.14 12.95 2.84
C ILE A 90 5.43 13.43 3.52
N ASN A 91 6.50 13.41 2.77
CA ASN A 91 7.82 13.82 3.27
C ASN A 91 8.13 15.27 2.88
#